data_f37fcdce8c8686b111979851013fef83
#
_entry.id   f37fcdce8c8686b111979851013fef83
#
_cell.length_a   1.000
_cell.length_b   1.000
_cell.length_c   1.000
_cell.angle_alpha   90.00
_cell.angle_beta   90.00
_cell.angle_gamma   90.00
#
_symmetry.space_group_name_H-M   'P 1'
#
loop_
_entity.id
_entity.type
_entity.pdbx_description
1 polymer ?
#
loop_
_entity_poly.entity_id
_entity_poly.type
_entity_poly.pdbx_seq_one_letter_code
_entity_poly.pdbx_strand_id
1 'polypeptide(L)'
;RLVSRGLGDVYKRQVLDVDGKIVAQTGAIARFCGKLAGLYPKNNDFEAAQIDQIIDTAQDINYLVTLSSRDKEKERLELARKILATKHLPKWFQFLENLLKKNNESNFFVGKKISIADLAIWRLLGWLTSGLLDGVPTDILEPYERLKKLREEVYNHPKVHEWMIKTYGKVI
;
A
#
# COMPACT_ATOMS: atom_id res chain seq x y z
N ARG A 1 -12.61 -2.01 -17.19
CA ARG A 1 -13.62 -1.84 -16.14
C ARG A 1 -13.23 -2.62 -14.90
N LEU A 2 -13.19 -1.99 -13.76
CA LEU A 2 -13.00 -2.67 -12.47
C LEU A 2 -14.35 -3.19 -11.99
N VAL A 3 -14.47 -4.52 -11.78
CA VAL A 3 -15.70 -5.17 -11.37
C VAL A 3 -15.48 -5.91 -10.06
N SER A 4 -16.38 -5.71 -9.08
CA SER A 4 -16.42 -6.53 -7.87
C SER A 4 -17.33 -7.72 -8.15
N ARG A 5 -16.77 -8.92 -8.28
CA ARG A 5 -17.54 -10.18 -8.36
C ARG A 5 -17.43 -10.87 -7.01
N GLY A 6 -18.55 -10.99 -6.32
CA GLY A 6 -18.67 -11.81 -5.12
C GLY A 6 -18.58 -13.29 -5.49
N LEU A 7 -17.53 -13.96 -5.08
CA LEU A 7 -17.45 -15.41 -4.98
C LEU A 7 -17.70 -15.76 -3.51
N GLY A 8 -18.96 -15.95 -3.13
CA GLY A 8 -19.36 -16.37 -1.78
C GLY A 8 -18.95 -15.39 -0.66
N ASP A 9 -19.56 -15.49 0.47
CA ASP A 9 -19.56 -14.56 1.61
C ASP A 9 -18.21 -14.21 2.27
N VAL A 10 -17.04 -14.55 1.71
CA VAL A 10 -15.77 -14.41 2.44
C VAL A 10 -14.79 -13.39 1.86
N TYR A 11 -14.82 -13.09 0.56
CA TYR A 11 -13.90 -12.09 -0.02
C TYR A 11 -14.51 -11.39 -1.24
N LYS A 12 -14.77 -10.10 -1.14
CA LYS A 12 -14.98 -9.22 -2.30
C LYS A 12 -13.66 -9.11 -3.07
N ARG A 13 -13.35 -10.10 -3.90
CA ARG A 13 -12.18 -10.04 -4.77
C ARG A 13 -12.49 -9.07 -5.90
N GLN A 14 -11.74 -7.98 -5.97
CA GLN A 14 -11.76 -7.10 -7.11
C GLN A 14 -11.09 -7.79 -8.29
N VAL A 15 -11.69 -7.68 -9.47
CA VAL A 15 -11.14 -8.13 -10.73
C VAL A 15 -11.15 -6.97 -11.72
N LEU A 16 -10.14 -6.91 -12.57
CA LEU A 16 -10.08 -6.01 -13.69
C LEU A 16 -10.58 -6.77 -14.93
N ASP A 17 -11.61 -6.26 -15.57
CA ASP A 17 -12.11 -6.75 -16.86
C ASP A 17 -11.61 -5.81 -17.96
N VAL A 18 -10.88 -6.35 -18.91
CA VAL A 18 -10.36 -5.66 -20.10
C VAL A 18 -10.86 -6.42 -21.33
N ASP A 19 -11.91 -5.92 -21.95
CA ASP A 19 -12.52 -6.50 -23.15
C ASP A 19 -12.85 -8.00 -23.01
N GLY A 20 -13.44 -8.36 -21.87
CA GLY A 20 -13.84 -9.73 -21.54
C GLY A 20 -12.70 -10.60 -20.98
N LYS A 21 -11.47 -10.11 -20.91
CA LYS A 21 -10.33 -10.79 -20.26
C LYS A 21 -10.20 -10.32 -18.81
N ILE A 22 -10.15 -11.27 -17.90
CA ILE A 22 -10.20 -10.99 -16.47
C ILE A 22 -8.82 -11.18 -15.83
N VAL A 23 -8.38 -10.16 -15.08
CA VAL A 23 -7.20 -10.22 -14.22
C VAL A 23 -7.63 -10.01 -12.76
N ALA A 24 -7.19 -10.90 -11.89
CA ALA A 24 -7.35 -10.81 -10.45
C ALA A 24 -6.01 -10.51 -9.77
N GLN A 25 -6.04 -10.33 -8.46
CA GLN A 25 -4.92 -9.97 -7.59
C GLN A 25 -4.50 -8.49 -7.70
N THR A 26 -4.50 -7.81 -6.57
CA THR A 26 -4.19 -6.36 -6.48
C THR A 26 -2.85 -6.01 -7.11
N GLY A 27 -1.80 -6.81 -6.85
CA GLY A 27 -0.47 -6.58 -7.42
C GLY A 27 -0.45 -6.76 -8.95
N ALA A 28 -1.14 -7.76 -9.50
CA ALA A 28 -1.22 -7.98 -10.94
C ALA A 28 -1.98 -6.84 -11.64
N ILE A 29 -3.10 -6.41 -11.06
CA ILE A 29 -3.89 -5.27 -11.55
C ILE A 29 -3.06 -3.99 -11.50
N ALA A 30 -2.36 -3.74 -10.38
CA ALA A 30 -1.51 -2.56 -10.23
C ALA A 30 -0.39 -2.51 -11.28
N ARG A 31 0.30 -3.64 -11.53
CA ARG A 31 1.36 -3.73 -12.56
C ARG A 31 0.80 -3.48 -13.97
N PHE A 32 -0.34 -4.07 -14.28
CA PHE A 32 -0.98 -3.87 -15.57
C PHE A 32 -1.38 -2.40 -15.78
N CYS A 33 -2.10 -1.81 -14.83
CA CYS A 33 -2.50 -0.41 -14.89
C CYS A 33 -1.29 0.53 -14.85
N GLY A 34 -0.28 0.21 -14.03
CA GLY A 34 0.96 0.96 -13.94
C GLY A 34 1.75 1.03 -15.26
N LYS A 35 1.81 -0.10 -15.99
CA LYS A 35 2.43 -0.12 -17.34
C LYS A 35 1.69 0.80 -18.32
N LEU A 36 0.36 0.79 -18.29
CA LEU A 36 -0.46 1.66 -19.15
C LEU A 36 -0.30 3.15 -18.76
N ALA A 37 -0.19 3.45 -17.48
CA ALA A 37 -0.09 4.81 -16.96
C ALA A 37 1.34 5.38 -16.95
N GLY A 38 2.36 4.58 -17.31
CA GLY A 38 3.76 5.00 -17.22
C GLY A 38 4.32 5.07 -15.79
N LEU A 39 3.66 4.38 -14.85
CA LEU A 39 4.03 4.28 -13.43
C LEU A 39 4.77 2.98 -13.09
N TYR A 40 5.15 2.23 -14.09
CA TYR A 40 5.90 0.98 -13.99
C TYR A 40 6.87 0.87 -15.17
N PRO A 41 8.11 0.40 -14.98
CA PRO A 41 9.11 0.34 -16.04
C PRO A 41 8.68 -0.55 -17.21
N LYS A 42 9.04 -0.14 -18.43
CA LYS A 42 8.79 -0.95 -19.63
C LYS A 42 10.00 -1.75 -20.08
N ASN A 43 11.20 -1.17 -19.89
CA ASN A 43 12.46 -1.69 -20.46
C ASN A 43 13.60 -1.73 -19.42
N ASN A 44 13.28 -1.77 -18.14
CA ASN A 44 14.25 -1.91 -17.06
C ASN A 44 13.74 -2.97 -16.06
N ASP A 45 14.17 -4.20 -16.28
CA ASP A 45 13.72 -5.35 -15.48
C ASP A 45 14.18 -5.26 -14.02
N PHE A 46 15.31 -4.62 -13.76
CA PHE A 46 15.81 -4.45 -12.40
C PHE A 46 14.97 -3.44 -11.60
N GLU A 47 14.64 -2.28 -12.19
CA GLU A 47 13.71 -1.34 -11.57
C GLU A 47 12.32 -1.97 -11.39
N ALA A 48 11.86 -2.76 -12.37
CA ALA A 48 10.61 -3.50 -12.26
C ALA A 48 10.62 -4.44 -11.05
N ALA A 49 11.69 -5.22 -10.87
CA ALA A 49 11.87 -6.11 -9.73
C ALA A 49 11.90 -5.36 -8.39
N GLN A 50 12.54 -4.18 -8.34
CA GLN A 50 12.55 -3.34 -7.14
C GLN A 50 11.14 -2.83 -6.79
N ILE A 51 10.36 -2.40 -7.80
CA ILE A 51 8.95 -1.99 -7.60
C ILE A 51 8.10 -3.17 -7.14
N ASP A 52 8.29 -4.34 -7.74
CA ASP A 52 7.57 -5.56 -7.38
C ASP A 52 7.86 -5.99 -5.94
N GLN A 53 9.10 -5.92 -5.50
CA GLN A 53 9.49 -6.16 -4.11
C GLN A 53 8.65 -5.32 -3.13
N ILE A 54 8.42 -4.06 -3.43
CA ILE A 54 7.70 -3.14 -2.55
C ILE A 54 6.20 -3.41 -2.59
N ILE A 55 5.64 -3.73 -3.76
CA ILE A 55 4.23 -4.11 -3.90
C ILE A 55 3.95 -5.40 -3.10
N ASP A 56 4.82 -6.38 -3.21
CA ASP A 56 4.68 -7.64 -2.50
C ASP A 56 4.88 -7.45 -0.99
N THR A 57 5.80 -6.58 -0.57
CA THR A 57 5.93 -6.13 0.83
C THR A 57 4.64 -5.51 1.36
N ALA A 58 3.97 -4.66 0.57
CA ALA A 58 2.68 -4.09 0.97
C ALA A 58 1.61 -5.18 1.17
N GLN A 59 1.63 -6.24 0.36
CA GLN A 59 0.71 -7.36 0.51
C GLN A 59 1.02 -8.20 1.75
N ASP A 60 2.29 -8.42 2.08
CA ASP A 60 2.69 -9.12 3.30
C ASP A 60 2.22 -8.37 4.55
N ILE A 61 2.38 -7.06 4.58
CA ILE A 61 1.86 -6.23 5.67
C ILE A 61 0.33 -6.33 5.76
N ASN A 62 -0.38 -6.22 4.64
CA ASN A 62 -1.83 -6.39 4.60
C ASN A 62 -2.27 -7.77 5.12
N TYR A 63 -1.51 -8.81 4.80
CA TYR A 63 -1.78 -10.15 5.29
C TYR A 63 -1.62 -10.25 6.82
N LEU A 64 -0.57 -9.66 7.39
CA LEU A 64 -0.38 -9.58 8.85
C LEU A 64 -1.52 -8.83 9.54
N VAL A 65 -1.99 -7.71 8.97
CA VAL A 65 -3.16 -6.99 9.49
C VAL A 65 -4.40 -7.88 9.45
N THR A 66 -4.61 -8.61 8.36
CA THR A 66 -5.74 -9.53 8.21
C THR A 66 -5.67 -10.66 9.25
N LEU A 67 -4.49 -11.24 9.47
CA LEU A 67 -4.29 -12.27 10.48
C LEU A 67 -4.63 -11.76 11.88
N SER A 68 -4.21 -10.54 12.23
CA SER A 68 -4.48 -9.91 13.52
C SER A 68 -5.96 -9.61 13.77
N SER A 69 -6.82 -9.73 12.74
CA SER A 69 -8.26 -9.46 12.80
C SER A 69 -9.13 -10.71 12.80
N ARG A 70 -8.52 -11.91 12.75
CA ARG A 70 -9.29 -13.17 12.57
C ARG A 70 -9.93 -13.70 13.83
N ASP A 71 -9.38 -13.36 14.98
CA ASP A 71 -9.94 -13.89 16.24
C ASP A 71 -11.26 -13.20 16.55
N LYS A 72 -12.22 -13.96 17.06
CA LYS A 72 -13.54 -13.47 17.46
C LYS A 72 -13.58 -13.11 18.94
N GLU A 73 -12.64 -13.63 19.74
CA GLU A 73 -12.51 -13.30 21.14
C GLU A 73 -11.76 -11.96 21.30
N LYS A 74 -12.40 -11.04 22.00
CA LYS A 74 -11.91 -9.66 22.12
C LYS A 74 -10.49 -9.59 22.69
N GLU A 75 -10.20 -10.33 23.75
CA GLU A 75 -8.88 -10.34 24.40
C GLU A 75 -7.77 -10.82 23.45
N ARG A 76 -8.04 -11.86 22.67
CA ARG A 76 -7.08 -12.39 21.68
C ARG A 76 -6.88 -11.43 20.52
N LEU A 77 -7.94 -10.79 20.06
CA LEU A 77 -7.88 -9.77 19.02
C LEU A 77 -7.03 -8.58 19.49
N GLU A 78 -7.27 -8.07 20.69
CA GLU A 78 -6.49 -6.98 21.27
C GLU A 78 -4.99 -7.35 21.41
N LEU A 79 -4.70 -8.57 21.87
CA LEU A 79 -3.34 -9.07 21.96
C LEU A 79 -2.68 -9.16 20.57
N ALA A 80 -3.38 -9.72 19.57
CA ALA A 80 -2.88 -9.83 18.20
C ALA A 80 -2.61 -8.44 17.59
N ARG A 81 -3.47 -7.47 17.83
CA ARG A 81 -3.30 -6.08 17.41
C ARG A 81 -2.10 -5.41 18.10
N LYS A 82 -1.95 -5.63 19.40
CA LYS A 82 -0.78 -5.14 20.15
C LYS A 82 0.52 -5.72 19.59
N ILE A 83 0.58 -7.02 19.31
CA ILE A 83 1.74 -7.67 18.69
C ILE A 83 2.01 -7.10 17.31
N LEU A 84 0.97 -6.91 16.48
CA LEU A 84 1.09 -6.26 15.17
C LEU A 84 1.75 -4.89 15.30
N ALA A 85 1.20 -4.01 16.14
CA ALA A 85 1.64 -2.64 16.29
C ALA A 85 3.05 -2.50 16.90
N THR A 86 3.40 -3.37 17.88
CA THR A 86 4.66 -3.24 18.63
C THR A 86 5.81 -4.07 18.09
N LYS A 87 5.55 -5.12 17.32
CA LYS A 87 6.58 -6.03 16.82
C LYS A 87 6.66 -6.11 15.30
N HIS A 88 5.52 -6.27 14.62
CA HIS A 88 5.53 -6.52 13.18
C HIS A 88 5.65 -5.24 12.36
N LEU A 89 4.76 -4.27 12.57
CA LEU A 89 4.78 -3.02 11.82
C LEU A 89 6.10 -2.26 11.95
N PRO A 90 6.72 -2.11 13.15
CA PRO A 90 8.01 -1.43 13.26
C PRO A 90 9.13 -2.07 12.43
N LYS A 91 9.17 -3.40 12.32
CA LYS A 91 10.16 -4.09 11.48
C LYS A 91 9.97 -3.78 10.00
N TRP A 92 8.72 -3.82 9.52
CA TRP A 92 8.40 -3.50 8.14
C TRP A 92 8.62 -2.03 7.81
N PHE A 93 8.26 -1.13 8.72
CA PHE A 93 8.51 0.30 8.52
C PHE A 93 10.01 0.62 8.50
N GLN A 94 10.80 -0.01 9.37
CA GLN A 94 12.24 0.15 9.33
C GLN A 94 12.85 -0.39 8.02
N PHE A 95 12.35 -1.51 7.51
CA PHE A 95 12.77 -2.05 6.22
C PHE A 95 12.46 -1.07 5.08
N LEU A 96 11.22 -0.58 4.99
CA LEU A 96 10.79 0.40 3.99
C LEU A 96 11.55 1.74 4.11
N GLU A 97 11.73 2.22 5.33
CA GLU A 97 12.53 3.43 5.64
C GLU A 97 13.96 3.30 5.11
N ASN A 98 14.58 2.13 5.29
CA ASN A 98 15.92 1.85 4.81
C ASN A 98 15.99 1.77 3.27
N LEU A 99 14.96 1.25 2.60
CA LEU A 99 14.88 1.27 1.14
C LEU A 99 14.80 2.71 0.61
N LEU A 100 13.95 3.55 1.20
CA LEU A 100 13.86 4.96 0.84
C LEU A 100 15.18 5.72 1.08
N LYS A 101 15.89 5.42 2.17
CA LYS A 101 17.21 6.02 2.44
C LYS A 101 18.28 5.62 1.42
N LYS A 102 18.17 4.45 0.81
CA LYS A 102 19.10 4.01 -0.24
C LYS A 102 18.89 4.75 -1.57
N ASN A 103 17.68 5.22 -1.84
CA ASN A 103 17.43 6.05 -3.00
C ASN A 103 17.81 7.50 -2.70
N ASN A 104 18.98 7.92 -3.14
CA ASN A 104 19.50 9.27 -2.93
C ASN A 104 18.99 10.28 -4.00
N GLU A 105 18.22 9.83 -4.98
CA GLU A 105 17.78 10.65 -6.10
C GLU A 105 16.45 11.35 -5.85
N SER A 106 15.62 10.80 -4.95
CA SER A 106 14.28 11.32 -4.66
C SER A 106 13.76 10.80 -3.31
N ASN A 107 12.52 11.17 -2.97
CA ASN A 107 11.78 10.58 -1.84
C ASN A 107 10.90 9.39 -2.26
N PHE A 108 11.00 8.90 -3.49
CA PHE A 108 10.32 7.69 -3.97
C PHE A 108 11.17 6.44 -3.74
N PHE A 109 10.57 5.26 -3.80
CA PHE A 109 11.29 4.00 -3.59
C PHE A 109 12.29 3.69 -4.70
N VAL A 110 11.96 4.00 -5.95
CA VAL A 110 12.78 3.66 -7.12
C VAL A 110 12.89 4.87 -8.06
N GLY A 111 14.13 5.22 -8.40
CA GLY A 111 14.40 6.31 -9.34
C GLY A 111 13.90 7.68 -8.89
N LYS A 112 13.55 8.54 -9.86
CA LYS A 112 13.19 9.95 -9.62
C LYS A 112 11.71 10.27 -9.74
N LYS A 113 10.91 9.31 -10.18
CA LYS A 113 9.48 9.50 -10.48
C LYS A 113 8.62 8.59 -9.63
N ILE A 114 7.41 9.07 -9.32
CA ILE A 114 6.40 8.26 -8.64
C ILE A 114 6.10 6.99 -9.44
N SER A 115 5.95 5.88 -8.74
CA SER A 115 5.63 4.56 -9.27
C SER A 115 4.42 3.95 -8.56
N ILE A 116 3.97 2.80 -9.03
CA ILE A 116 2.91 2.04 -8.34
C ILE A 116 3.36 1.53 -6.97
N ALA A 117 4.65 1.39 -6.69
CA ALA A 117 5.18 1.04 -5.38
C ALA A 117 4.88 2.14 -4.35
N ASP A 118 5.13 3.39 -4.72
CA ASP A 118 4.88 4.56 -3.87
C ASP A 118 3.40 4.71 -3.55
N LEU A 119 2.55 4.53 -4.56
CA LEU A 119 1.09 4.56 -4.40
C LEU A 119 0.58 3.44 -3.49
N ALA A 120 1.13 2.22 -3.63
CA ALA A 120 0.74 1.07 -2.81
C ALA A 120 1.09 1.29 -1.33
N ILE A 121 2.30 1.75 -1.04
CA ILE A 121 2.74 2.04 0.34
C ILE A 121 2.01 3.27 0.89
N TRP A 122 1.85 4.35 0.11
CA TRP A 122 1.08 5.52 0.52
C TRP A 122 -0.33 5.14 0.98
N ARG A 123 -1.03 4.33 0.20
CA ARG A 123 -2.38 3.87 0.54
C ARG A 123 -2.40 2.99 1.79
N LEU A 124 -1.43 2.08 1.91
CA LEU A 124 -1.27 1.22 3.08
C LEU A 124 -1.03 2.03 4.35
N LEU A 125 -0.07 2.96 4.32
CA LEU A 125 0.27 3.82 5.45
C LEU A 125 -0.91 4.70 5.85
N GLY A 126 -1.65 5.25 4.87
CA GLY A 126 -2.85 6.03 5.13
C GLY A 126 -3.91 5.23 5.89
N TRP A 127 -4.11 3.96 5.53
CA TRP A 127 -5.03 3.08 6.26
C TRP A 127 -4.52 2.74 7.67
N LEU A 128 -3.26 2.39 7.82
CA LEU A 128 -2.67 2.02 9.12
C LEU A 128 -2.70 3.17 10.13
N THR A 129 -2.65 4.42 9.66
CA THR A 129 -2.67 5.63 10.52
C THR A 129 -4.03 6.31 10.60
N SER A 130 -5.06 5.74 9.99
CA SER A 130 -6.40 6.36 9.90
C SER A 130 -7.20 6.32 11.20
N GLY A 131 -6.78 5.54 12.20
CA GLY A 131 -7.58 5.25 13.39
C GLY A 131 -8.68 4.21 13.20
N LEU A 132 -8.81 3.63 12.00
CA LEU A 132 -9.81 2.56 11.71
C LEU A 132 -9.38 1.18 12.23
N LEU A 133 -8.12 1.03 12.62
CA LEU A 133 -7.57 -0.22 13.14
C LEU A 133 -7.36 -0.11 14.65
N ASP A 134 -8.31 -0.60 15.42
CA ASP A 134 -8.21 -0.64 16.87
C ASP A 134 -6.87 -1.26 17.31
N GLY A 135 -6.19 -0.64 18.26
CA GLY A 135 -4.92 -1.10 18.80
C GLY A 135 -3.69 -0.79 17.92
N VAL A 136 -3.84 -0.09 16.79
CA VAL A 136 -2.73 0.47 16.01
C VAL A 136 -2.70 1.99 16.21
N PRO A 137 -1.63 2.55 16.81
CA PRO A 137 -1.52 3.99 17.05
C PRO A 137 -1.49 4.79 15.75
N THR A 138 -2.18 5.93 15.71
CA THR A 138 -2.22 6.81 14.52
C THR A 138 -0.89 7.50 14.27
N ASP A 139 -0.06 7.64 15.29
CA ASP A 139 1.28 8.24 15.29
C ASP A 139 2.41 7.20 15.08
N ILE A 140 2.08 5.97 14.73
CA ILE A 140 3.04 4.86 14.58
C ILE A 140 4.17 5.17 13.56
N LEU A 141 3.98 6.14 12.69
CA LEU A 141 4.98 6.57 11.70
C LEU A 141 5.94 7.65 12.20
N GLU A 142 5.75 8.20 13.39
CA GLU A 142 6.59 9.31 13.89
C GLU A 142 8.11 9.04 13.83
N PRO A 143 8.62 7.82 14.09
CA PRO A 143 10.05 7.54 13.98
C PRO A 143 10.60 7.44 12.55
N TYR A 144 9.74 7.46 11.50
CA TYR A 144 10.10 7.11 10.12
C TYR A 144 9.99 8.31 9.18
N GLU A 145 11.03 9.15 9.17
CA GLU A 145 11.06 10.43 8.46
C GLU A 145 10.87 10.30 6.93
N ARG A 146 11.49 9.28 6.33
CA ARG A 146 11.36 9.07 4.87
C ARG A 146 9.97 8.57 4.48
N LEU A 147 9.35 7.74 5.31
CA LEU A 147 7.97 7.30 5.09
C LEU A 147 6.98 8.45 5.22
N LYS A 148 7.19 9.38 6.16
CA LYS A 148 6.37 10.60 6.27
C LYS A 148 6.53 11.48 5.04
N LYS A 149 7.77 11.71 4.57
CA LYS A 149 8.04 12.48 3.34
C LYS A 149 7.43 11.84 2.11
N LEU A 150 7.55 10.52 1.95
CA LEU A 150 6.89 9.80 0.87
C LEU A 150 5.37 10.05 0.89
N ARG A 151 4.73 9.95 2.06
CA ARG A 151 3.29 10.20 2.19
C ARG A 151 2.90 11.60 1.74
N GLU A 152 3.68 12.59 2.15
CA GLU A 152 3.44 13.98 1.79
C GLU A 152 3.62 14.22 0.29
N GLU A 153 4.69 13.72 -0.32
CA GLU A 153 4.94 13.88 -1.76
C GLU A 153 3.90 13.19 -2.63
N VAL A 154 3.52 11.95 -2.28
CA VAL A 154 2.47 11.25 -3.02
C VAL A 154 1.13 11.96 -2.88
N TYR A 155 0.80 12.43 -1.67
CA TYR A 155 -0.40 13.19 -1.41
C TYR A 155 -0.48 14.49 -2.22
N ASN A 156 0.62 15.23 -2.30
CA ASN A 156 0.72 16.50 -3.03
C ASN A 156 0.85 16.31 -4.55
N HIS A 157 0.98 15.07 -5.03
CA HIS A 157 1.03 14.80 -6.46
C HIS A 157 -0.30 15.21 -7.13
N PRO A 158 -0.33 16.10 -8.14
CA PRO A 158 -1.55 16.71 -8.67
C PRO A 158 -2.65 15.71 -9.03
N LYS A 159 -2.29 14.59 -9.69
CA LYS A 159 -3.27 13.57 -10.09
C LYS A 159 -3.79 12.75 -8.91
N VAL A 160 -3.01 12.56 -7.86
CA VAL A 160 -3.46 11.89 -6.63
C VAL A 160 -4.43 12.80 -5.89
N HIS A 161 -4.08 14.07 -5.74
CA HIS A 161 -4.91 15.07 -5.08
C HIS A 161 -6.26 15.23 -5.81
N GLU A 162 -6.25 15.39 -7.13
CA GLU A 162 -7.47 15.46 -7.96
C GLU A 162 -8.35 14.22 -7.78
N TRP A 163 -7.74 13.04 -7.82
CA TRP A 163 -8.45 11.78 -7.63
C TRP A 163 -9.06 11.66 -6.23
N MET A 164 -8.35 12.08 -5.19
CA MET A 164 -8.84 12.07 -3.81
C MET A 164 -10.07 12.96 -3.64
N ILE A 165 -10.03 14.20 -4.16
CA ILE A 165 -11.16 15.13 -4.13
C ILE A 165 -12.36 14.54 -4.88
N LYS A 166 -12.13 14.02 -6.09
CA LYS A 166 -13.18 13.44 -6.92
C LYS A 166 -13.84 12.22 -6.29
N THR A 167 -13.09 11.41 -5.57
CA THR A 167 -13.54 10.12 -5.04
C THR A 167 -14.15 10.23 -3.65
N TYR A 168 -13.58 11.06 -2.80
CA TYR A 168 -13.95 11.16 -1.38
C TYR A 168 -14.51 12.52 -0.97
N GLY A 169 -14.57 13.50 -1.89
CA GLY A 169 -15.08 14.84 -1.63
C GLY A 169 -14.22 15.70 -0.68
N LYS A 170 -13.15 15.14 -0.20
CA LYS A 170 -12.16 15.79 0.67
C LYS A 170 -10.84 15.06 0.60
N VAL A 171 -9.83 15.75 1.00
CA VAL A 171 -8.51 15.16 1.20
C VAL A 171 -8.50 14.47 2.56
N ILE A 172 -8.27 13.17 2.60
CA ILE A 172 -8.22 12.36 3.83
C ILE A 172 -6.76 12.22 4.27
#